data_b68f184156d2c490d307ece8cb0d0545
#
_entry.id   b68f184156d2c490d307ece8cb0d0545
#
_cell.length_a   1.000
_cell.length_b   1.000
_cell.length_c   1.000
_cell.angle_alpha   90.00
_cell.angle_beta   90.00
_cell.angle_gamma   90.00
#
_symmetry.space_group_name_H-M   'P 1'
#
loop_
_entity.id
_entity.type
_entity.pdbx_description
1 polymer ?
#
loop_
_entity_poly.entity_id
_entity_poly.type
_entity_poly.pdbx_seq_one_letter_code
_entity_poly.pdbx_strand_id
1 'polypeptide(L)'
;MKIMFVHQNMPGQYRELVQWLADQRAHQIYFLTQRKNPPRFDGVETRFYKTHHRPAENAYGLSKNWEESTGNGLGAARAAKQIERSEGFKPDIVVGHVGWGELTFFKQIWPDVPIIGFFEYYYSETGGPGGFDPEEPVTENTPFLLHARNAVPLANIETVDVGLSPTYWQRDRFPQSFHRKLYVCHDGIRTDQLRPD
;
A
#
# COMPACT_ATOMS: atom_id res chain seq x y z
N MET A 1 16.58 -10.49 9.63
CA MET A 1 15.54 -10.70 8.59
C MET A 1 15.79 -9.75 7.42
N LYS A 2 15.39 -10.15 6.23
CA LYS A 2 15.33 -9.30 5.05
C LYS A 2 13.90 -8.77 4.88
N ILE A 3 13.70 -7.47 4.95
CA ILE A 3 12.38 -6.83 4.93
C ILE A 3 12.28 -5.93 3.70
N MET A 4 11.22 -6.07 2.91
CA MET A 4 10.93 -5.17 1.80
C MET A 4 9.67 -4.36 2.09
N PHE A 5 9.83 -3.05 2.21
CA PHE A 5 8.70 -2.11 2.20
C PHE A 5 8.39 -1.68 0.77
N VAL A 6 7.10 -1.52 0.46
CA VAL A 6 6.64 -1.09 -0.86
C VAL A 6 5.59 0.02 -0.70
N HIS A 7 5.93 1.21 -1.16
CA HIS A 7 4.99 2.34 -1.15
C HIS A 7 5.43 3.42 -2.15
N GLN A 8 4.52 3.89 -3.02
CA GLN A 8 4.84 4.89 -4.05
C GLN A 8 5.42 6.19 -3.46
N ASN A 9 4.99 6.61 -2.29
CA ASN A 9 5.36 7.87 -1.62
C ASN A 9 6.18 7.63 -0.35
N MET A 10 7.31 6.88 -0.45
CA MET A 10 8.18 6.63 0.70
C MET A 10 8.34 7.88 1.60
N PRO A 11 8.23 7.76 2.92
CA PRO A 11 7.98 6.53 3.70
C PRO A 11 6.48 6.22 3.87
N GLY A 12 5.55 7.12 3.48
CA GLY A 12 4.14 6.99 3.79
C GLY A 12 3.93 6.84 5.30
N GLN A 13 2.98 6.02 5.68
CA GLN A 13 2.67 5.68 7.08
C GLN A 13 3.73 4.81 7.76
N TYR A 14 4.72 4.30 7.03
CA TYR A 14 5.76 3.42 7.58
C TYR A 14 6.95 4.17 8.19
N ARG A 15 6.93 5.52 8.27
CA ARG A 15 8.06 6.32 8.75
C ARG A 15 8.62 5.82 10.07
N GLU A 16 7.78 5.71 11.08
CA GLU A 16 8.21 5.37 12.45
C GLU A 16 8.66 3.91 12.54
N LEU A 17 7.94 3.00 11.88
CA LEU A 17 8.29 1.59 11.84
C LEU A 17 9.63 1.36 11.11
N VAL A 18 9.84 1.99 9.97
CA VAL A 18 11.09 1.87 9.20
C VAL A 18 12.27 2.41 9.99
N GLN A 19 12.10 3.59 10.62
CA GLN A 19 13.17 4.17 11.46
C GLN A 19 13.50 3.25 12.63
N TRP A 20 12.48 2.78 13.36
CA TRP A 20 12.67 1.90 14.51
C TRP A 20 13.38 0.60 14.13
N LEU A 21 12.99 -0.05 13.02
CA LEU A 21 13.63 -1.28 12.53
C LEU A 21 15.07 -1.03 12.07
N ALA A 22 15.34 0.11 11.44
CA ALA A 22 16.67 0.49 10.99
C ALA A 22 17.61 0.74 12.17
N ASP A 23 17.13 1.39 13.24
CA ASP A 23 17.91 1.67 14.46
C ASP A 23 18.33 0.39 15.19
N GLN A 24 17.55 -0.71 15.08
CA GLN A 24 17.93 -2.01 15.67
C GLN A 24 19.17 -2.63 15.01
N ARG A 25 19.55 -2.22 13.80
CA ARG A 25 20.71 -2.77 13.05
C ARG A 25 20.69 -4.32 12.90
N ALA A 26 19.53 -4.94 13.11
CA ALA A 26 19.33 -6.39 13.09
C ALA A 26 18.73 -6.91 11.78
N HIS A 27 18.35 -5.99 10.88
CA HIS A 27 17.61 -6.29 9.68
C HIS A 27 18.25 -5.70 8.44
N GLN A 28 18.10 -6.38 7.30
CA GLN A 28 18.41 -5.83 5.99
C GLN A 28 17.10 -5.28 5.41
N ILE A 29 17.00 -3.96 5.24
CA ILE A 29 15.77 -3.29 4.89
C ILE A 29 15.89 -2.65 3.51
N TYR A 30 14.98 -3.03 2.62
CA TYR A 30 14.80 -2.40 1.31
C TYR A 30 13.47 -1.67 1.28
N PHE A 31 13.48 -0.47 0.70
CA PHE A 31 12.26 0.30 0.47
C PHE A 31 12.10 0.58 -1.03
N LEU A 32 11.08 -0.03 -1.63
CA LEU A 32 10.76 0.11 -3.04
C LEU A 32 9.71 1.23 -3.24
N THR A 33 10.05 2.26 -4.04
CA THR A 33 9.22 3.46 -4.18
C THR A 33 9.23 4.06 -5.58
N GLN A 34 8.24 4.92 -5.89
CA GLN A 34 8.24 5.78 -7.08
C GLN A 34 8.70 7.23 -6.77
N ARG A 35 8.83 7.58 -5.49
CA ARG A 35 9.16 8.95 -5.07
C ARG A 35 10.56 9.33 -5.53
N LYS A 36 10.67 10.38 -6.35
CA LYS A 36 11.96 10.83 -6.94
C LYS A 36 12.98 11.28 -5.88
N ASN A 37 12.53 11.96 -4.83
CA ASN A 37 13.36 12.48 -3.74
C ASN A 37 12.85 11.95 -2.40
N PRO A 38 13.05 10.65 -2.09
CA PRO A 38 12.62 10.08 -0.83
C PRO A 38 13.52 10.57 0.32
N PRO A 39 13.01 10.65 1.54
CA PRO A 39 13.85 10.87 2.71
C PRO A 39 14.84 9.70 2.86
N ARG A 40 16.00 9.99 3.40
CA ARG A 40 17.02 8.96 3.72
C ARG A 40 16.79 8.43 5.12
N PHE A 41 16.88 7.12 5.25
CA PHE A 41 16.93 6.43 6.53
C PHE A 41 18.26 5.67 6.58
N ASP A 42 19.03 5.88 7.63
CA ASP A 42 20.31 5.17 7.80
C ASP A 42 20.06 3.67 7.98
N GLY A 43 20.74 2.84 7.19
CA GLY A 43 20.52 1.38 7.19
C GLY A 43 19.34 0.90 6.34
N VAL A 44 18.73 1.76 5.51
CA VAL A 44 17.66 1.39 4.57
C VAL A 44 18.12 1.59 3.13
N GLU A 45 18.05 0.52 2.36
CA GLU A 45 18.35 0.54 0.92
C GLU A 45 17.13 0.98 0.13
N THR A 46 17.17 2.19 -0.42
CA THR A 46 16.08 2.69 -1.28
C THR A 46 16.27 2.20 -2.70
N ARG A 47 15.22 1.64 -3.28
CA ARG A 47 15.16 1.22 -4.68
C ARG A 47 13.92 1.80 -5.36
N PHE A 48 13.97 1.93 -6.67
CA PHE A 48 12.94 2.59 -7.44
C PHE A 48 12.25 1.63 -8.40
N TYR A 49 10.94 1.80 -8.53
CA TYR A 49 10.19 1.19 -9.61
C TYR A 49 9.49 2.27 -10.46
N LYS A 50 9.16 1.91 -11.67
CA LYS A 50 8.34 2.74 -12.57
C LYS A 50 7.04 1.99 -12.85
N THR A 51 5.94 2.71 -12.86
CA THR A 51 4.67 2.18 -13.36
C THR A 51 4.88 1.57 -14.74
N HIS A 52 4.46 0.32 -14.92
CA HIS A 52 4.64 -0.39 -16.18
C HIS A 52 3.71 0.14 -17.28
N HIS A 53 2.52 0.55 -16.88
CA HIS A 53 1.48 1.06 -17.76
C HIS A 53 0.69 2.17 -17.05
N ARG A 54 0.23 3.15 -17.82
CA ARG A 54 -0.70 4.18 -17.36
C ARG A 54 -1.91 4.21 -18.27
N PRO A 55 -3.12 4.39 -17.72
CA PRO A 55 -4.32 4.52 -18.52
C PRO A 55 -4.20 5.70 -19.49
N ALA A 56 -4.78 5.54 -20.67
CA ALA A 56 -4.92 6.63 -21.61
C ALA A 56 -5.81 7.75 -21.01
N GLU A 57 -5.66 8.98 -21.50
CA GLU A 57 -6.44 10.11 -21.01
C GLU A 57 -7.95 9.86 -21.12
N ASN A 58 -8.38 9.24 -22.22
CA ASN A 58 -9.76 8.87 -22.52
C ASN A 58 -10.14 7.47 -22.04
N ALA A 59 -9.36 6.85 -21.16
CA ALA A 59 -9.70 5.54 -20.58
C ALA A 59 -11.06 5.59 -19.86
N TYR A 60 -11.76 4.47 -19.88
CA TYR A 60 -13.08 4.36 -19.25
C TYR A 60 -13.00 4.62 -17.74
N GLY A 61 -13.72 5.63 -17.26
CA GLY A 61 -13.58 6.16 -15.90
C GLY A 61 -13.69 5.12 -14.80
N LEU A 62 -14.59 4.14 -14.93
CA LEU A 62 -14.80 3.11 -13.90
C LEU A 62 -13.64 2.10 -13.81
N SER A 63 -12.90 1.85 -14.90
CA SER A 63 -11.77 0.91 -14.91
C SER A 63 -10.40 1.60 -14.73
N LYS A 64 -10.33 2.93 -14.90
CA LYS A 64 -9.09 3.69 -14.94
C LYS A 64 -8.22 3.47 -13.68
N ASN A 65 -8.84 3.46 -12.50
CA ASN A 65 -8.11 3.21 -11.25
C ASN A 65 -7.51 1.79 -11.18
N TRP A 66 -8.26 0.79 -11.64
CA TRP A 66 -7.77 -0.60 -11.70
C TRP A 66 -6.64 -0.74 -12.71
N GLU A 67 -6.77 -0.15 -13.89
CA GLU A 67 -5.75 -0.16 -14.94
C GLU A 67 -4.43 0.48 -14.43
N GLU A 68 -4.49 1.64 -13.76
CA GLU A 68 -3.33 2.29 -13.17
C GLU A 68 -2.69 1.42 -12.06
N SER A 69 -3.53 0.85 -11.18
CA SER A 69 -3.07 0.01 -10.07
C SER A 69 -2.38 -1.26 -10.54
N THR A 70 -2.89 -1.91 -11.59
CA THR A 70 -2.21 -3.08 -12.20
C THR A 70 -0.89 -2.69 -12.86
N GLY A 71 -0.80 -1.50 -13.46
CA GLY A 71 0.44 -0.93 -13.97
C GLY A 71 1.49 -0.72 -12.87
N ASN A 72 1.07 -0.19 -11.72
CA ASN A 72 1.93 -0.02 -10.54
C ASN A 72 2.39 -1.38 -10.00
N GLY A 73 1.47 -2.32 -9.82
CA GLY A 73 1.77 -3.67 -9.32
C GLY A 73 2.78 -4.41 -10.19
N LEU A 74 2.58 -4.39 -11.51
CA LEU A 74 3.51 -5.04 -12.43
C LEU A 74 4.89 -4.35 -12.40
N GLY A 75 4.92 -3.02 -12.33
CA GLY A 75 6.15 -2.25 -12.20
C GLY A 75 6.92 -2.59 -10.93
N ALA A 76 6.24 -2.64 -9.78
CA ALA A 76 6.83 -2.98 -8.49
C ALA A 76 7.34 -4.44 -8.47
N ALA A 77 6.54 -5.40 -8.92
CA ALA A 77 6.92 -6.81 -8.97
C ALA A 77 8.16 -7.06 -9.85
N ARG A 78 8.22 -6.43 -11.04
CA ARG A 78 9.39 -6.53 -11.93
C ARG A 78 10.65 -5.93 -11.31
N ALA A 79 10.53 -4.77 -10.66
CA ALA A 79 11.65 -4.14 -9.97
C ALA A 79 12.14 -5.01 -8.80
N ALA A 80 11.23 -5.56 -7.99
CA ALA A 80 11.55 -6.47 -6.90
C ALA A 80 12.29 -7.73 -7.42
N LYS A 81 11.84 -8.31 -8.52
CA LYS A 81 12.52 -9.45 -9.15
C LYS A 81 13.88 -9.10 -9.75
N GLN A 82 14.04 -7.87 -10.25
CA GLN A 82 15.33 -7.38 -10.71
C GLN A 82 16.32 -7.21 -9.55
N ILE A 83 15.88 -6.68 -8.41
CA ILE A 83 16.69 -6.57 -7.20
C ILE A 83 17.17 -7.96 -6.74
N GLU A 84 16.29 -8.95 -6.72
CA GLU A 84 16.67 -10.33 -6.39
C GLU A 84 17.79 -10.85 -7.31
N ARG A 85 17.68 -10.61 -8.63
CA ARG A 85 18.66 -11.07 -9.61
C ARG A 85 20.00 -10.34 -9.53
N SER A 86 19.98 -9.02 -9.35
CA SER A 86 21.19 -8.19 -9.40
C SER A 86 21.89 -8.04 -8.06
N GLU A 87 21.18 -8.14 -6.95
CA GLU A 87 21.68 -7.87 -5.61
C GLU A 87 21.58 -9.08 -4.66
N GLY A 88 20.98 -10.19 -5.12
CA GLY A 88 20.77 -11.39 -4.29
C GLY A 88 19.78 -11.18 -3.14
N PHE A 89 18.98 -10.09 -3.19
CA PHE A 89 18.03 -9.78 -2.16
C PHE A 89 16.66 -10.38 -2.47
N LYS A 90 16.30 -11.45 -1.78
CA LYS A 90 14.92 -11.97 -1.68
C LYS A 90 14.44 -11.71 -0.26
N PRO A 91 13.29 -11.01 -0.05
CA PRO A 91 12.82 -10.70 1.29
C PRO A 91 12.28 -11.93 2.02
N ASP A 92 12.41 -11.92 3.35
CA ASP A 92 11.71 -12.86 4.24
C ASP A 92 10.25 -12.43 4.46
N ILE A 93 9.96 -11.13 4.29
CA ILE A 93 8.64 -10.53 4.42
C ILE A 93 8.51 -9.27 3.55
N VAL A 94 7.33 -9.07 2.98
CA VAL A 94 6.96 -7.84 2.26
C VAL A 94 5.90 -7.08 3.07
N VAL A 95 6.07 -5.76 3.19
CA VAL A 95 5.10 -4.85 3.85
C VAL A 95 4.77 -3.74 2.88
N GLY A 96 3.49 -3.50 2.60
CA GLY A 96 3.12 -2.46 1.64
C GLY A 96 1.68 -2.01 1.73
N HIS A 97 1.39 -0.91 1.05
CA HIS A 97 0.05 -0.34 0.97
C HIS A 97 -0.73 -0.99 -0.17
N VAL A 98 -1.98 -1.38 0.07
CA VAL A 98 -2.79 -2.06 -0.96
C VAL A 98 -3.49 -1.11 -1.92
N GLY A 99 -3.77 0.12 -1.50
CA GLY A 99 -4.64 1.06 -2.22
C GLY A 99 -4.12 1.55 -3.57
N TRP A 100 -2.83 1.40 -3.84
CA TRP A 100 -2.19 1.83 -5.08
C TRP A 100 -1.83 0.66 -6.02
N GLY A 101 -2.09 -0.58 -5.59
CA GLY A 101 -1.93 -1.79 -6.38
C GLY A 101 -0.53 -2.39 -6.40
N GLU A 102 0.47 -1.81 -5.69
CA GLU A 102 1.86 -2.29 -5.76
C GLU A 102 2.01 -3.75 -5.35
N LEU A 103 1.22 -4.22 -4.39
CA LEU A 103 1.31 -5.60 -3.89
C LEU A 103 0.65 -6.65 -4.79
N THR A 104 -0.18 -6.23 -5.74
CA THR A 104 -1.08 -7.10 -6.52
C THR A 104 -0.40 -8.34 -7.09
N PHE A 105 0.88 -8.25 -7.50
CA PHE A 105 1.57 -9.34 -8.17
C PHE A 105 2.76 -9.92 -7.39
N PHE A 106 2.88 -9.64 -6.09
CA PHE A 106 4.03 -10.14 -5.32
C PHE A 106 3.97 -11.66 -5.09
N LYS A 107 2.79 -12.25 -4.92
CA LYS A 107 2.67 -13.73 -4.83
C LYS A 107 3.02 -14.46 -6.12
N GLN A 108 2.92 -13.80 -7.28
CA GLN A 108 3.33 -14.37 -8.58
C GLN A 108 4.85 -14.45 -8.72
N ILE A 109 5.60 -13.61 -7.99
CA ILE A 109 7.06 -13.64 -8.02
C ILE A 109 7.66 -14.37 -6.81
N TRP A 110 6.98 -14.35 -5.67
CA TRP A 110 7.40 -14.98 -4.42
C TRP A 110 6.20 -15.61 -3.69
N PRO A 111 5.73 -16.81 -4.13
CA PRO A 111 4.51 -17.44 -3.57
C PRO A 111 4.59 -17.68 -2.05
N ASP A 112 5.78 -18.02 -1.55
CA ASP A 112 6.01 -18.41 -0.16
C ASP A 112 6.38 -17.24 0.77
N VAL A 113 6.64 -16.05 0.22
CA VAL A 113 7.01 -14.89 1.04
C VAL A 113 5.76 -14.30 1.68
N PRO A 114 5.71 -14.17 3.03
CA PRO A 114 4.61 -13.51 3.72
C PRO A 114 4.46 -12.05 3.29
N ILE A 115 3.22 -11.61 3.14
CA ILE A 115 2.88 -10.24 2.75
C ILE A 115 1.95 -9.64 3.79
N ILE A 116 2.36 -8.51 4.39
CA ILE A 116 1.50 -7.66 5.22
C ILE A 116 1.02 -6.48 4.36
N GLY A 117 -0.29 -6.37 4.19
CA GLY A 117 -0.91 -5.28 3.44
C GLY A 117 -1.57 -4.26 4.36
N PHE A 118 -1.36 -2.97 4.10
CA PHE A 118 -2.03 -1.89 4.83
C PHE A 118 -3.31 -1.49 4.10
N PHE A 119 -4.46 -1.74 4.76
CA PHE A 119 -5.82 -1.51 4.27
C PHE A 119 -6.38 -0.24 4.94
N GLU A 120 -6.06 0.89 4.35
CA GLU A 120 -6.47 2.18 4.89
C GLU A 120 -7.93 2.47 4.62
N TYR A 121 -8.41 2.12 3.41
CA TYR A 121 -9.70 2.59 2.97
C TYR A 121 -10.50 1.59 2.12
N TYR A 122 -11.80 1.52 2.41
CA TYR A 122 -12.81 0.89 1.57
C TYR A 122 -13.89 1.91 1.26
N TYR A 123 -14.14 2.15 -0.01
CA TYR A 123 -15.01 3.22 -0.48
C TYR A 123 -16.46 2.84 -0.39
N SER A 124 -17.32 3.76 0.11
CA SER A 124 -18.77 3.63 0.17
C SER A 124 -19.44 4.99 0.09
N GLU A 125 -20.67 5.03 -0.35
CA GLU A 125 -21.47 6.25 -0.50
C GLU A 125 -21.78 6.91 0.83
N THR A 126 -21.92 6.13 1.89
CA THR A 126 -22.32 6.62 3.20
C THR A 126 -21.24 6.34 4.24
N GLY A 127 -21.07 7.30 5.18
CA GLY A 127 -20.12 7.19 6.28
C GLY A 127 -18.67 7.17 5.83
N GLY A 128 -18.34 7.67 4.65
CA GLY A 128 -17.01 7.86 4.10
C GLY A 128 -16.78 9.33 3.74
N PRO A 129 -15.63 9.68 3.11
CA PRO A 129 -15.37 11.06 2.68
C PRO A 129 -16.26 11.49 1.51
N GLY A 130 -16.86 10.56 0.77
CA GLY A 130 -17.82 10.91 -0.29
C GLY A 130 -19.03 11.64 0.29
N GLY A 131 -19.25 12.90 -0.15
CA GLY A 131 -20.32 13.74 0.34
C GLY A 131 -20.09 14.38 1.73
N PHE A 132 -18.92 14.20 2.33
CA PHE A 132 -18.56 14.89 3.58
C PHE A 132 -18.16 16.34 3.31
N ASP A 133 -17.41 16.59 2.25
CA ASP A 133 -17.00 17.92 1.86
C ASP A 133 -18.03 18.53 0.88
N PRO A 134 -18.70 19.64 1.26
CA PRO A 134 -19.65 20.31 0.37
C PRO A 134 -18.99 20.93 -0.88
N GLU A 135 -17.67 21.11 -0.88
CA GLU A 135 -16.90 21.58 -2.04
C GLU A 135 -16.67 20.46 -3.08
N GLU A 136 -16.85 19.19 -2.68
CA GLU A 136 -16.81 18.02 -3.56
C GLU A 136 -18.22 17.43 -3.76
N PRO A 137 -19.02 17.94 -4.68
CA PRO A 137 -20.41 17.52 -4.84
C PRO A 137 -20.51 16.06 -5.29
N VAL A 138 -21.34 15.31 -4.62
CA VAL A 138 -21.73 13.95 -5.04
C VAL A 138 -22.56 14.05 -6.33
N THR A 139 -22.10 13.37 -7.38
CA THR A 139 -22.82 13.25 -8.65
C THR A 139 -23.53 11.90 -8.74
N GLU A 140 -24.43 11.74 -9.70
CA GLU A 140 -25.10 10.45 -9.96
C GLU A 140 -24.10 9.31 -10.28
N ASN A 141 -22.89 9.64 -10.77
CA ASN A 141 -21.84 8.68 -11.08
C ASN A 141 -20.95 8.34 -9.88
N THR A 142 -21.00 9.12 -8.81
CA THR A 142 -20.13 8.94 -7.63
C THR A 142 -20.25 7.54 -7.02
N PRO A 143 -21.45 6.96 -6.81
CA PRO A 143 -21.58 5.62 -6.26
C PRO A 143 -20.87 4.54 -7.10
N PHE A 144 -21.02 4.61 -8.42
CA PHE A 144 -20.38 3.65 -9.34
C PHE A 144 -18.85 3.77 -9.32
N LEU A 145 -18.33 5.00 -9.26
CA LEU A 145 -16.89 5.25 -9.17
C LEU A 145 -16.32 4.73 -7.84
N LEU A 146 -16.98 4.99 -6.73
CA LEU A 146 -16.57 4.50 -5.41
C LEU A 146 -16.57 2.97 -5.36
N HIS A 147 -17.63 2.34 -5.88
CA HIS A 147 -17.72 0.89 -5.95
C HIS A 147 -16.59 0.30 -6.82
N ALA A 148 -16.35 0.87 -7.99
CA ALA A 148 -15.29 0.40 -8.90
C ALA A 148 -13.88 0.55 -8.29
N ARG A 149 -13.61 1.59 -7.50
CA ARG A 149 -12.32 1.76 -6.79
C ARG A 149 -12.01 0.62 -5.83
N ASN A 150 -13.02 -0.05 -5.28
CA ASN A 150 -12.83 -1.18 -4.38
C ASN A 150 -12.24 -2.43 -5.06
N ALA A 151 -12.17 -2.48 -6.38
CA ALA A 151 -11.51 -3.58 -7.09
C ALA A 151 -10.06 -3.77 -6.64
N VAL A 152 -9.34 -2.68 -6.35
CA VAL A 152 -7.94 -2.72 -5.93
C VAL A 152 -7.75 -3.38 -4.55
N PRO A 153 -8.37 -2.89 -3.45
CA PRO A 153 -8.24 -3.55 -2.16
C PRO A 153 -8.84 -4.96 -2.15
N LEU A 154 -9.92 -5.23 -2.90
CA LEU A 154 -10.50 -6.57 -3.01
C LEU A 154 -9.55 -7.57 -3.68
N ALA A 155 -8.87 -7.19 -4.75
CA ALA A 155 -7.86 -8.05 -5.37
C ALA A 155 -6.67 -8.29 -4.44
N ASN A 156 -6.28 -7.29 -3.66
CA ASN A 156 -5.15 -7.41 -2.74
C ASN A 156 -5.45 -8.20 -1.46
N ILE A 157 -6.73 -8.36 -1.06
CA ILE A 157 -7.06 -9.21 0.09
C ILE A 157 -6.70 -10.68 -0.15
N GLU A 158 -6.73 -11.14 -1.40
CA GLU A 158 -6.26 -12.47 -1.78
C GLU A 158 -4.73 -12.58 -1.77
N THR A 159 -4.06 -11.50 -2.15
CA THR A 159 -2.58 -11.47 -2.26
C THR A 159 -1.90 -11.45 -0.89
N VAL A 160 -2.43 -10.71 0.10
CA VAL A 160 -1.79 -10.56 1.39
C VAL A 160 -2.09 -11.75 2.32
N ASP A 161 -1.16 -12.09 3.20
CA ASP A 161 -1.37 -13.09 4.26
C ASP A 161 -2.06 -12.44 5.48
N VAL A 162 -1.69 -11.19 5.78
CA VAL A 162 -2.26 -10.38 6.87
C VAL A 162 -2.55 -8.98 6.37
N GLY A 163 -3.72 -8.48 6.67
CA GLY A 163 -4.08 -7.08 6.46
C GLY A 163 -4.05 -6.29 7.77
N LEU A 164 -3.53 -5.07 7.71
CA LEU A 164 -3.58 -4.10 8.81
C LEU A 164 -4.48 -2.94 8.42
N SER A 165 -5.33 -2.52 9.34
CA SER A 165 -6.15 -1.32 9.20
C SER A 165 -5.89 -0.39 10.40
N PRO A 166 -5.76 0.94 10.21
CA PRO A 166 -5.30 1.81 11.30
C PRO A 166 -6.31 1.96 12.44
N THR A 167 -7.60 1.81 12.15
CA THR A 167 -8.67 1.93 13.16
C THR A 167 -9.76 0.88 12.96
N TYR A 168 -10.54 0.62 14.01
CA TYR A 168 -11.75 -0.22 13.92
C TYR A 168 -12.75 0.35 12.91
N TRP A 169 -12.92 1.67 12.88
CA TRP A 169 -13.81 2.32 11.92
C TRP A 169 -13.42 2.02 10.47
N GLN A 170 -12.14 2.10 10.12
CA GLN A 170 -11.65 1.80 8.77
C GLN A 170 -11.79 0.32 8.44
N ARG A 171 -11.41 -0.59 9.39
CA ARG A 171 -11.60 -2.03 9.20
C ARG A 171 -13.07 -2.36 8.95
N ASP A 172 -13.98 -1.79 9.71
CA ASP A 172 -15.42 -2.11 9.67
C ASP A 172 -16.10 -1.57 8.40
N ARG A 173 -15.42 -0.75 7.60
CA ARG A 173 -15.86 -0.38 6.23
C ARG A 173 -15.68 -1.52 5.24
N PHE A 174 -14.73 -2.42 5.46
CA PHE A 174 -14.54 -3.59 4.61
C PHE A 174 -15.66 -4.63 4.82
N PRO A 175 -16.01 -5.42 3.78
CA PRO A 175 -16.98 -6.51 3.94
C PRO A 175 -16.60 -7.44 5.08
N GLN A 176 -17.58 -7.83 5.90
CA GLN A 176 -17.37 -8.64 7.12
C GLN A 176 -16.63 -9.96 6.84
N SER A 177 -16.80 -10.53 5.65
CA SER A 177 -16.09 -11.74 5.22
C SER A 177 -14.56 -11.61 5.27
N PHE A 178 -14.02 -10.40 5.19
CA PHE A 178 -12.58 -10.14 5.23
C PHE A 178 -12.05 -9.80 6.62
N HIS A 179 -12.90 -9.51 7.61
CA HIS A 179 -12.49 -9.10 8.95
C HIS A 179 -11.57 -10.11 9.64
N ARG A 180 -11.72 -11.42 9.36
CA ARG A 180 -10.81 -12.46 9.87
C ARG A 180 -9.35 -12.30 9.45
N LYS A 181 -9.08 -11.56 8.35
CA LYS A 181 -7.77 -11.32 7.79
C LYS A 181 -7.25 -9.91 8.09
N LEU A 182 -8.14 -9.00 8.56
CA LEU A 182 -7.84 -7.61 8.84
C LEU A 182 -7.71 -7.36 10.36
N TYR A 183 -6.50 -7.04 10.78
CA TYR A 183 -6.18 -6.68 12.16
C TYR A 183 -6.12 -5.16 12.29
N VAL A 184 -6.54 -4.64 13.45
CA VAL A 184 -6.44 -3.20 13.73
C VAL A 184 -5.10 -2.92 14.38
N CYS A 185 -4.30 -2.08 13.73
CA CYS A 185 -3.02 -1.60 14.23
C CYS A 185 -2.77 -0.20 13.70
N HIS A 186 -2.76 0.77 14.61
CA HIS A 186 -2.47 2.17 14.27
C HIS A 186 -1.04 2.32 13.78
N ASP A 187 -0.81 3.17 12.80
CA ASP A 187 0.51 3.42 12.19
C ASP A 187 1.51 4.14 13.11
N GLY A 188 1.04 4.61 14.26
CA GLY A 188 1.88 5.22 15.31
C GLY A 188 2.18 6.70 15.07
N ILE A 189 2.50 7.39 16.17
CA ILE A 189 3.03 8.75 16.18
C ILE A 189 4.10 8.88 17.25
N ARG A 190 5.00 9.84 17.08
CA ARG A 190 6.06 10.15 18.04
C ARG A 190 5.49 10.98 19.20
N THR A 191 4.91 10.33 20.20
CA THR A 191 4.35 11.01 21.40
C THR A 191 5.41 11.64 22.31
N ASP A 192 6.67 11.26 22.15
CA ASP A 192 7.82 11.90 22.79
C ASP A 192 8.14 13.29 22.20
N GLN A 193 7.79 13.51 20.92
CA GLN A 193 8.02 14.77 20.19
C GLN A 193 6.73 15.61 20.04
N LEU A 194 5.59 14.93 19.86
CA LEU A 194 4.29 15.55 19.65
C LEU A 194 3.52 15.56 20.98
N ARG A 195 3.79 16.55 21.83
CA ARG A 195 3.10 16.76 23.12
C ARG A 195 2.34 18.07 23.07
N PRO A 196 1.22 18.19 23.81
CA PRO A 196 0.66 19.49 24.12
C PRO A 196 1.70 20.34 24.89
N ASP A 197 1.75 21.65 24.61
CA ASP A 197 2.57 22.61 25.33
C ASP A 197 2.06 22.79 26.77
#